data_c9baa96f17729326c698a7e167bcfab7
#
_entry.id   c9baa96f17729326c698a7e167bcfab7
#
_cell.length_a   1.000
_cell.length_b   1.000
_cell.length_c   1.000
_cell.angle_alpha   90.00
_cell.angle_beta   90.00
_cell.angle_gamma   90.00
#
_symmetry.space_group_name_H-M   'P 1'
#
loop_
_entity.id
_entity.type
_entity.pdbx_description
1 polymer ?
#
loop_
_entity_poly.entity_id
_entity_poly.type
_entity_poly.pdbx_seq_one_letter_code
_entity_poly.pdbx_strand_id
1 'polypeptide(L)'
;MTDIPKNHPRYESLMAREKIVSGVERGLTSRQGLTAQGRGEAFDYLLGEKTIPSAYHAETVAVCLLLLAEKPVISVNGNAAALVPKELVKLAELTGSVLEVNLFHRTPERVSKIVAELKKYGASCVLGENAEPLLNLDHERAKVERNGIFSADVVFVPLEDGDRCKALAEMEKLVVTVDLNPLSRTAQTAHVSIVDNLTRAIQNMIDLVPDLVLLSESELWDFVEQYDNKMILADALEEMKEHLTEKQNELMGIESPKEPTPEEIEEMEKRAEKRKNLMMRGADLMME
;
A
#
# COMPACT_ATOMS: atom_id res chain seq x y z
N MET A 1 26.08 3.01 10.02
CA MET A 1 24.73 3.52 10.38
C MET A 1 24.92 4.64 11.36
N THR A 2 24.33 5.77 11.13
CA THR A 2 24.29 6.91 12.04
C THR A 2 23.54 6.45 13.29
N ASP A 3 24.08 6.74 14.48
CA ASP A 3 23.42 6.37 15.75
C ASP A 3 22.27 7.35 16.02
N ILE A 4 21.09 7.04 15.50
CA ILE A 4 19.90 7.89 15.65
C ILE A 4 19.19 7.47 16.94
N PRO A 5 19.02 8.38 17.92
CA PRO A 5 18.33 8.06 19.16
C PRO A 5 16.87 7.66 18.89
N LYS A 6 16.39 6.57 19.52
CA LYS A 6 15.02 6.07 19.35
C LYS A 6 13.92 7.08 19.74
N ASN A 7 14.23 8.01 20.59
CA ASN A 7 13.32 9.08 21.01
C ASN A 7 13.38 10.34 20.12
N HIS A 8 14.12 10.27 19.01
CA HIS A 8 14.16 11.38 18.06
C HIS A 8 12.79 11.52 17.39
N PRO A 9 12.19 12.73 17.28
CA PRO A 9 10.85 12.92 16.70
C PRO A 9 10.70 12.39 15.27
N ARG A 10 11.81 12.34 14.52
CA ARG A 10 11.86 11.84 13.15
C ARG A 10 12.61 10.50 13.02
N TYR A 11 12.59 9.68 14.09
CA TYR A 11 13.34 8.42 14.09
C TYR A 11 12.98 7.53 12.92
N GLU A 12 11.68 7.30 12.69
CA GLU A 12 11.19 6.39 11.64
C GLU A 12 11.56 6.88 10.23
N SER A 13 11.35 8.16 9.91
CA SER A 13 11.71 8.72 8.60
C SER A 13 13.22 8.69 8.36
N LEU A 14 14.03 8.98 9.38
CA LEU A 14 15.49 8.92 9.29
C LEU A 14 15.98 7.46 9.11
N MET A 15 15.38 6.51 9.84
CA MET A 15 15.70 5.08 9.66
C MET A 15 15.32 4.57 8.27
N ALA A 16 14.19 5.00 7.73
CA ALA A 16 13.80 4.66 6.35
C ALA A 16 14.81 5.19 5.32
N ARG A 17 15.28 6.42 5.49
CA ARG A 17 16.36 7.00 4.65
C ARG A 17 17.65 6.18 4.72
N GLU A 18 18.12 5.84 5.94
CA GLU A 18 19.32 5.02 6.14
C GLU A 18 19.17 3.63 5.48
N LYS A 19 18.00 2.99 5.62
CA LYS A 19 17.71 1.71 4.95
C LYS A 19 17.83 1.81 3.43
N ILE A 20 17.30 2.87 2.81
CA ILE A 20 17.40 3.08 1.36
C ILE A 20 18.83 3.40 0.93
N VAL A 21 19.57 4.25 1.66
CA VAL A 21 21.00 4.53 1.38
C VAL A 21 21.81 3.24 1.43
N SER A 22 21.69 2.47 2.50
CA SER A 22 22.31 1.15 2.64
C SER A 22 21.88 0.19 1.52
N GLY A 23 20.59 0.24 1.11
CA GLY A 23 20.08 -0.53 -0.01
C GLY A 23 20.76 -0.22 -1.34
N VAL A 24 21.10 1.06 -1.58
CA VAL A 24 21.89 1.47 -2.77
C VAL A 24 23.31 0.93 -2.68
N GLU A 25 23.99 1.08 -1.54
CA GLU A 25 25.35 0.61 -1.33
C GLU A 25 25.47 -0.92 -1.51
N ARG A 26 24.49 -1.67 -1.03
CA ARG A 26 24.39 -3.13 -1.18
C ARG A 26 23.94 -3.57 -2.57
N GLY A 27 23.47 -2.64 -3.41
CA GLY A 27 22.97 -2.91 -4.77
C GLY A 27 21.59 -3.56 -4.80
N LEU A 28 20.77 -3.39 -3.75
CA LEU A 28 19.37 -3.82 -3.70
C LEU A 28 18.48 -2.83 -4.46
N THR A 29 18.65 -1.53 -4.18
CA THR A 29 17.91 -0.47 -4.88
C THR A 29 18.83 0.39 -5.73
N SER A 30 18.25 1.24 -6.58
CA SER A 30 18.98 2.15 -7.46
C SER A 30 19.04 3.56 -6.85
N ARG A 31 19.90 4.43 -7.41
CA ARG A 31 19.93 5.85 -7.03
C ARG A 31 18.59 6.57 -7.28
N GLN A 32 17.84 6.15 -8.29
CA GLN A 32 16.48 6.65 -8.53
C GLN A 32 15.53 6.28 -7.40
N GLY A 33 15.79 5.17 -6.70
CA GLY A 33 15.05 4.78 -5.49
C GLY A 33 15.15 5.79 -4.35
N LEU A 34 16.29 6.48 -4.20
CA LEU A 34 16.46 7.59 -3.24
C LEU A 34 15.50 8.75 -3.55
N THR A 35 15.40 9.13 -4.83
CA THR A 35 14.50 10.21 -5.27
C THR A 35 13.04 9.82 -5.06
N ALA A 36 12.68 8.58 -5.37
CA ALA A 36 11.33 8.06 -5.15
C ALA A 36 10.96 8.06 -3.66
N GLN A 37 11.88 7.62 -2.78
CA GLN A 37 11.68 7.63 -1.34
C GLN A 37 11.46 9.05 -0.80
N GLY A 38 12.31 10.02 -1.18
CA GLY A 38 12.18 11.41 -0.73
C GLY A 38 10.89 12.07 -1.21
N ARG A 39 10.43 11.73 -2.43
CA ARG A 39 9.15 12.19 -2.94
C ARG A 39 7.97 11.60 -2.15
N GLY A 40 8.02 10.32 -1.82
CA GLY A 40 7.01 9.67 -0.97
C GLY A 40 6.99 10.27 0.44
N GLU A 41 8.15 10.50 1.04
CA GLU A 41 8.26 11.12 2.35
C GLU A 41 7.61 12.51 2.41
N ALA A 42 7.65 13.29 1.33
CA ALA A 42 6.96 14.58 1.28
C ALA A 42 5.42 14.43 1.39
N PHE A 43 4.84 13.39 0.79
CA PHE A 43 3.42 13.07 0.98
C PHE A 43 3.13 12.54 2.39
N ASP A 44 4.04 11.77 2.98
CA ASP A 44 3.89 11.28 4.35
C ASP A 44 3.77 12.43 5.36
N TYR A 45 4.52 13.53 5.17
CA TYR A 45 4.35 14.75 5.98
C TYR A 45 2.97 15.38 5.82
N LEU A 46 2.38 15.33 4.62
CA LEU A 46 1.03 15.87 4.39
C LEU A 46 -0.04 15.02 5.07
N LEU A 47 0.21 13.71 5.22
CA LEU A 47 -0.65 12.77 5.95
C LEU A 47 -0.45 12.84 7.48
N GLY A 48 0.61 13.50 7.95
CA GLY A 48 0.95 13.60 9.37
C GLY A 48 1.75 12.43 9.91
N GLU A 49 2.46 11.69 9.04
CA GLU A 49 3.35 10.55 9.38
C GLU A 49 2.63 9.46 10.19
N LYS A 50 1.36 9.21 9.89
CA LYS A 50 0.49 8.22 10.53
C LYS A 50 -0.33 7.46 9.50
N THR A 51 -0.80 6.27 9.87
CA THR A 51 -1.83 5.57 9.10
C THR A 51 -3.17 6.29 9.27
N ILE A 52 -3.77 6.71 8.16
CA ILE A 52 -5.07 7.36 8.13
C ILE A 52 -6.20 6.32 8.03
N PRO A 53 -7.44 6.62 8.46
CA PRO A 53 -8.56 5.67 8.42
C PRO A 53 -8.80 5.03 7.06
N SER A 54 -8.75 5.81 5.98
CA SER A 54 -8.90 5.28 4.61
C SER A 54 -7.79 4.30 4.23
N ALA A 55 -6.55 4.53 4.67
CA ALA A 55 -5.43 3.61 4.47
C ALA A 55 -5.63 2.31 5.25
N TYR A 56 -6.04 2.38 6.52
CA TYR A 56 -6.30 1.19 7.33
C TYR A 56 -7.43 0.32 6.76
N HIS A 57 -8.48 0.93 6.21
CA HIS A 57 -9.51 0.23 5.46
C HIS A 57 -8.95 -0.48 4.22
N ALA A 58 -8.13 0.21 3.42
CA ALA A 58 -7.48 -0.39 2.26
C ALA A 58 -6.52 -1.52 2.63
N GLU A 59 -5.79 -1.42 3.75
CA GLU A 59 -4.94 -2.49 4.30
C GLU A 59 -5.75 -3.73 4.67
N THR A 60 -6.92 -3.54 5.30
CA THR A 60 -7.84 -4.63 5.63
C THR A 60 -8.30 -5.36 4.37
N VAL A 61 -8.77 -4.64 3.37
CA VAL A 61 -9.23 -5.22 2.10
C VAL A 61 -8.08 -5.89 1.34
N ALA A 62 -6.88 -5.32 1.38
CA ALA A 62 -5.69 -5.91 0.79
C ALA A 62 -5.37 -7.29 1.40
N VAL A 63 -5.45 -7.42 2.72
CA VAL A 63 -5.25 -8.71 3.41
C VAL A 63 -6.37 -9.68 3.04
N CYS A 64 -7.64 -9.25 3.01
CA CYS A 64 -8.76 -10.10 2.58
C CYS A 64 -8.51 -10.66 1.17
N LEU A 65 -8.11 -9.82 0.22
CA LEU A 65 -7.79 -10.27 -1.15
C LEU A 65 -6.64 -11.27 -1.19
N LEU A 66 -5.59 -11.06 -0.41
CA LEU A 66 -4.46 -12.01 -0.35
C LEU A 66 -4.86 -13.35 0.26
N LEU A 67 -5.79 -13.36 1.23
CA LEU A 67 -6.30 -14.59 1.85
C LEU A 67 -7.30 -15.34 0.97
N LEU A 68 -8.08 -14.63 0.16
CA LEU A 68 -9.06 -15.18 -0.76
C LEU A 68 -8.45 -15.69 -2.08
N ALA A 69 -7.27 -15.20 -2.44
CA ALA A 69 -6.62 -15.50 -3.70
C ALA A 69 -6.19 -16.97 -3.81
N GLU A 70 -6.38 -17.58 -4.99
CA GLU A 70 -5.83 -18.91 -5.30
C GLU A 70 -4.31 -18.87 -5.51
N LYS A 71 -3.82 -17.75 -6.06
CA LYS A 71 -2.40 -17.55 -6.41
C LYS A 71 -1.94 -16.12 -6.06
N PRO A 72 -1.89 -15.78 -4.78
CA PRO A 72 -1.43 -14.46 -4.37
C PRO A 72 0.08 -14.32 -4.60
N VAL A 73 0.49 -13.17 -5.15
CA VAL A 73 1.90 -12.86 -5.37
C VAL A 73 2.25 -11.49 -4.81
N ILE A 74 3.33 -11.43 -4.06
CA ILE A 74 3.95 -10.18 -3.62
C ILE A 74 5.12 -9.86 -4.54
N SER A 75 4.99 -8.79 -5.33
CA SER A 75 6.02 -8.31 -6.24
C SER A 75 7.02 -7.44 -5.51
N VAL A 76 8.26 -7.89 -5.39
CA VAL A 76 9.31 -7.21 -4.63
C VAL A 76 10.19 -6.39 -5.55
N ASN A 77 10.21 -5.07 -5.37
CA ASN A 77 11.16 -4.16 -6.01
C ASN A 77 12.31 -3.78 -5.07
N GLY A 78 13.27 -3.01 -5.58
CA GLY A 78 14.49 -2.68 -4.84
C GLY A 78 14.24 -1.87 -3.56
N ASN A 79 13.28 -0.92 -3.58
CA ASN A 79 12.95 -0.11 -2.40
C ASN A 79 12.24 -0.94 -1.34
N ALA A 80 11.27 -1.76 -1.75
CA ALA A 80 10.57 -2.67 -0.85
C ALA A 80 11.56 -3.66 -0.19
N ALA A 81 12.48 -4.23 -0.96
CA ALA A 81 13.53 -5.11 -0.45
C ALA A 81 14.52 -4.41 0.50
N ALA A 82 14.74 -3.11 0.35
CA ALA A 82 15.60 -2.34 1.25
C ALA A 82 14.90 -1.91 2.54
N LEU A 83 13.60 -1.56 2.46
CA LEU A 83 12.83 -1.03 3.57
C LEU A 83 12.29 -2.10 4.52
N VAL A 84 11.65 -3.15 3.96
CA VAL A 84 10.80 -4.10 4.69
C VAL A 84 11.01 -5.57 4.25
N PRO A 85 12.24 -6.05 4.04
CA PRO A 85 12.45 -7.41 3.51
C PRO A 85 11.92 -8.50 4.46
N LYS A 86 12.09 -8.32 5.77
CA LYS A 86 11.63 -9.25 6.80
C LYS A 86 10.10 -9.31 6.85
N GLU A 87 9.49 -8.15 6.82
CA GLU A 87 8.03 -7.97 6.91
C GLU A 87 7.35 -8.53 5.65
N LEU A 88 7.94 -8.35 4.46
CA LEU A 88 7.44 -8.97 3.21
C LEU A 88 7.47 -10.49 3.26
N VAL A 89 8.56 -11.08 3.78
CA VAL A 89 8.65 -12.54 3.98
C VAL A 89 7.58 -13.00 4.95
N LYS A 90 7.40 -12.27 6.06
CA LYS A 90 6.38 -12.61 7.07
C LYS A 90 4.96 -12.52 6.53
N LEU A 91 4.64 -11.46 5.79
CA LEU A 91 3.33 -11.31 5.14
C LEU A 91 3.09 -12.44 4.14
N ALA A 92 4.10 -12.78 3.32
CA ALA A 92 4.01 -13.88 2.35
C ALA A 92 3.74 -15.24 3.03
N GLU A 93 4.42 -15.53 4.15
CA GLU A 93 4.16 -16.74 4.95
C GLU A 93 2.73 -16.79 5.49
N LEU A 94 2.24 -15.68 6.03
CA LEU A 94 0.92 -15.60 6.66
C LEU A 94 -0.24 -15.71 5.67
N THR A 95 -0.04 -15.19 4.45
CA THR A 95 -1.07 -15.17 3.39
C THR A 95 -0.91 -16.26 2.34
N GLY A 96 0.12 -17.10 2.45
CA GLY A 96 0.44 -18.10 1.43
C GLY A 96 0.94 -17.51 0.11
N SER A 97 1.33 -16.22 0.10
CA SER A 97 1.75 -15.52 -1.11
C SER A 97 3.13 -15.96 -1.59
N VAL A 98 3.32 -15.99 -2.90
CA VAL A 98 4.63 -16.20 -3.52
C VAL A 98 5.36 -14.85 -3.63
N LEU A 99 6.66 -14.83 -3.30
CA LEU A 99 7.52 -13.67 -3.49
C LEU A 99 8.15 -13.72 -4.89
N GLU A 100 8.00 -12.64 -5.68
CA GLU A 100 8.68 -12.51 -6.97
C GLU A 100 9.38 -11.16 -7.11
N VAL A 101 10.69 -11.20 -7.43
CA VAL A 101 11.50 -10.01 -7.67
C VAL A 101 11.22 -9.44 -9.04
N ASN A 102 10.75 -8.19 -9.10
CA ASN A 102 10.53 -7.47 -10.34
C ASN A 102 11.10 -6.05 -10.26
N LEU A 103 11.95 -5.68 -11.22
CA LEU A 103 12.75 -4.45 -11.19
C LEU A 103 12.61 -3.64 -12.48
N PHE A 104 12.49 -2.32 -12.35
CA PHE A 104 12.57 -1.41 -13.49
C PHE A 104 13.98 -1.40 -14.12
N HIS A 105 15.01 -1.18 -13.31
CA HIS A 105 16.41 -1.31 -13.72
C HIS A 105 16.92 -2.72 -13.38
N ARG A 106 16.46 -3.69 -14.14
CA ARG A 106 16.76 -5.10 -13.90
C ARG A 106 18.17 -5.46 -14.39
N THR A 107 18.91 -6.11 -13.52
CA THR A 107 20.10 -6.89 -13.89
C THR A 107 20.05 -8.23 -13.14
N PRO A 108 20.59 -9.33 -13.69
CA PRO A 108 20.64 -10.61 -13.00
C PRO A 108 21.27 -10.50 -11.61
N GLU A 109 22.36 -9.73 -11.49
CA GLU A 109 23.05 -9.51 -10.22
C GLU A 109 22.17 -8.85 -9.17
N ARG A 110 21.38 -7.83 -9.53
CA ARG A 110 20.46 -7.18 -8.59
C ARG A 110 19.33 -8.09 -8.16
N VAL A 111 18.79 -8.88 -9.09
CA VAL A 111 17.76 -9.87 -8.77
C VAL A 111 18.30 -10.87 -7.76
N SER A 112 19.47 -11.48 -8.02
CA SER A 112 20.08 -12.45 -7.11
C SER A 112 20.40 -11.84 -5.73
N LYS A 113 20.82 -10.57 -5.66
CA LYS A 113 21.02 -9.88 -4.37
C LYS A 113 19.73 -9.73 -3.57
N ILE A 114 18.61 -9.37 -4.22
CA ILE A 114 17.31 -9.24 -3.56
C ILE A 114 16.79 -10.62 -3.14
N VAL A 115 16.92 -11.63 -4.00
CA VAL A 115 16.57 -13.03 -3.67
C VAL A 115 17.34 -13.49 -2.44
N ALA A 116 18.66 -13.23 -2.39
CA ALA A 116 19.49 -13.58 -1.24
C ALA A 116 19.09 -12.82 0.03
N GLU A 117 18.72 -11.53 -0.08
CA GLU A 117 18.25 -10.75 1.06
C GLU A 117 16.94 -11.32 1.62
N LEU A 118 15.95 -11.65 0.77
CA LEU A 118 14.69 -12.25 1.23
C LEU A 118 14.91 -13.64 1.85
N LYS A 119 15.77 -14.48 1.26
CA LYS A 119 16.14 -15.80 1.82
C LYS A 119 16.81 -15.68 3.18
N LYS A 120 17.60 -14.63 3.42
CA LYS A 120 18.22 -14.35 4.72
C LYS A 120 17.17 -14.16 5.84
N TYR A 121 15.98 -13.67 5.49
CA TYR A 121 14.84 -13.52 6.41
C TYR A 121 13.88 -14.71 6.42
N GLY A 122 14.24 -15.84 5.78
CA GLY A 122 13.51 -17.09 5.88
C GLY A 122 12.69 -17.46 4.66
N ALA A 123 12.65 -16.65 3.60
CA ALA A 123 11.92 -17.02 2.40
C ALA A 123 12.42 -18.34 1.80
N SER A 124 11.55 -19.35 1.73
CA SER A 124 11.88 -20.67 1.21
C SER A 124 12.02 -20.67 -0.32
N CYS A 125 11.16 -19.92 -0.99
CA CYS A 125 11.14 -19.74 -2.44
C CYS A 125 10.97 -18.25 -2.78
N VAL A 126 11.79 -17.76 -3.70
CA VAL A 126 11.69 -16.42 -4.26
C VAL A 126 11.89 -16.52 -5.75
N LEU A 127 10.88 -16.10 -6.51
CA LEU A 127 10.89 -16.08 -7.98
C LEU A 127 11.55 -14.80 -8.51
N GLY A 128 11.83 -14.77 -9.81
CA GLY A 128 12.33 -13.62 -10.53
C GLY A 128 13.67 -13.87 -11.22
N GLU A 129 14.44 -14.91 -10.88
CA GLU A 129 15.73 -15.19 -11.54
C GLU A 129 15.52 -15.73 -12.98
N ASN A 130 14.43 -16.50 -13.21
CA ASN A 130 14.09 -17.12 -14.49
C ASN A 130 12.96 -16.40 -15.23
N ALA A 131 12.82 -15.10 -15.04
CA ALA A 131 11.72 -14.31 -15.60
C ALA A 131 11.84 -14.13 -17.12
N GLU A 132 10.69 -14.26 -17.81
CA GLU A 132 10.52 -14.06 -19.24
C GLU A 132 9.65 -12.82 -19.53
N PRO A 133 9.75 -12.18 -20.72
CA PRO A 133 8.93 -11.02 -21.08
C PRO A 133 7.48 -11.47 -21.41
N LEU A 134 6.66 -11.68 -20.39
CA LEU A 134 5.30 -12.19 -20.50
C LEU A 134 4.22 -11.11 -20.33
N LEU A 135 4.57 -9.92 -19.79
CA LEU A 135 3.63 -8.79 -19.71
C LEU A 135 3.74 -7.92 -20.98
N ASN A 136 2.63 -7.30 -21.37
CA ASN A 136 2.59 -6.36 -22.49
C ASN A 136 3.19 -4.99 -22.11
N LEU A 137 4.51 -4.94 -21.99
CA LEU A 137 5.30 -3.76 -21.63
C LEU A 137 6.61 -3.75 -22.43
N ASP A 138 7.04 -2.56 -22.83
CA ASP A 138 8.29 -2.35 -23.60
C ASP A 138 9.54 -2.19 -22.73
N HIS A 139 9.54 -2.64 -21.48
CA HIS A 139 10.67 -2.51 -20.55
C HIS A 139 10.86 -3.73 -19.65
N GLU A 140 11.94 -3.74 -18.86
CA GLU A 140 12.38 -4.88 -18.04
C GLU A 140 11.31 -5.41 -17.04
N ARG A 141 10.32 -4.60 -16.67
CA ARG A 141 9.21 -5.05 -15.81
C ARG A 141 8.23 -6.01 -16.52
N ALA A 142 8.33 -6.15 -17.85
CA ALA A 142 7.62 -7.18 -18.59
C ALA A 142 8.07 -8.59 -18.20
N LYS A 143 9.29 -8.72 -17.65
CA LYS A 143 9.87 -10.01 -17.28
C LYS A 143 9.32 -10.50 -15.96
N VAL A 144 8.54 -11.57 -16.01
CA VAL A 144 7.91 -12.26 -14.87
C VAL A 144 8.04 -13.77 -15.04
N GLU A 145 7.87 -14.53 -13.96
CA GLU A 145 7.85 -15.99 -14.03
C GLU A 145 6.43 -16.52 -14.24
N ARG A 146 6.32 -17.64 -14.97
CA ARG A 146 5.02 -18.26 -15.29
C ARG A 146 4.27 -18.70 -14.03
N ASN A 147 5.00 -19.25 -13.05
CA ASN A 147 4.43 -19.71 -11.78
C ASN A 147 4.35 -18.62 -10.71
N GLY A 148 4.60 -17.38 -11.09
CA GLY A 148 4.53 -16.21 -10.23
C GLY A 148 3.51 -15.19 -10.77
N ILE A 149 3.96 -13.94 -10.96
CA ILE A 149 3.10 -12.83 -11.40
C ILE A 149 2.28 -13.15 -12.64
N PHE A 150 2.81 -13.94 -13.59
CA PHE A 150 2.07 -14.26 -14.81
C PHE A 150 0.78 -15.04 -14.53
N SER A 151 0.81 -16.03 -13.65
CA SER A 151 -0.37 -16.86 -13.30
C SER A 151 -1.14 -16.38 -12.08
N ALA A 152 -0.70 -15.29 -11.44
CA ALA A 152 -1.36 -14.74 -10.25
C ALA A 152 -2.77 -14.24 -10.57
N ASP A 153 -3.68 -14.37 -9.63
CA ASP A 153 -4.99 -13.71 -9.59
C ASP A 153 -4.94 -12.40 -8.80
N VAL A 154 -4.20 -12.35 -7.70
CA VAL A 154 -3.94 -11.15 -6.91
C VAL A 154 -2.44 -10.83 -6.91
N VAL A 155 -2.08 -9.58 -7.24
CA VAL A 155 -0.69 -9.11 -7.22
C VAL A 155 -0.56 -7.89 -6.32
N PHE A 156 0.18 -8.03 -5.22
CA PHE A 156 0.56 -6.92 -4.37
C PHE A 156 1.85 -6.28 -4.91
N VAL A 157 1.76 -5.02 -5.33
CA VAL A 157 2.84 -4.27 -6.00
C VAL A 157 3.16 -2.96 -5.27
N PRO A 158 3.85 -3.00 -4.12
CA PRO A 158 4.18 -1.81 -3.37
C PRO A 158 5.15 -0.90 -4.13
N LEU A 159 4.96 0.41 -4.08
CA LEU A 159 5.84 1.43 -4.69
C LEU A 159 6.08 1.19 -6.19
N GLU A 160 5.00 1.03 -6.93
CA GLU A 160 5.02 0.62 -8.33
C GLU A 160 4.84 1.80 -9.31
N ASP A 161 5.12 1.58 -10.60
CA ASP A 161 4.78 2.51 -11.67
C ASP A 161 3.39 2.23 -12.30
N GLY A 162 2.75 3.31 -12.80
CA GLY A 162 1.39 3.22 -13.31
C GLY A 162 1.25 2.38 -14.59
N ASP A 163 2.28 2.31 -15.43
CA ASP A 163 2.21 1.53 -16.67
C ASP A 163 2.16 0.04 -16.38
N ARG A 164 2.97 -0.42 -15.40
CA ARG A 164 2.91 -1.82 -14.98
C ARG A 164 1.64 -2.15 -14.22
N CYS A 165 1.17 -1.26 -13.34
CA CYS A 165 -0.10 -1.44 -12.67
C CYS A 165 -1.24 -1.63 -13.67
N LYS A 166 -1.28 -0.79 -14.72
CA LYS A 166 -2.25 -0.90 -15.80
C LYS A 166 -2.12 -2.21 -16.58
N ALA A 167 -0.90 -2.61 -16.94
CA ALA A 167 -0.69 -3.87 -17.68
C ALA A 167 -1.14 -5.10 -16.87
N LEU A 168 -0.96 -5.12 -15.55
CA LEU A 168 -1.45 -6.19 -14.68
C LEU A 168 -2.99 -6.20 -14.61
N ALA A 169 -3.61 -5.02 -14.49
CA ALA A 169 -5.07 -4.89 -14.48
C ALA A 169 -5.69 -5.31 -15.82
N GLU A 170 -5.07 -4.95 -16.96
CA GLU A 170 -5.49 -5.40 -18.30
C GLU A 170 -5.36 -6.93 -18.52
N MET A 171 -4.55 -7.60 -17.70
CA MET A 171 -4.46 -9.07 -17.64
C MET A 171 -5.43 -9.68 -16.61
N GLU A 172 -6.47 -8.93 -16.22
CA GLU A 172 -7.52 -9.35 -15.28
C GLU A 172 -7.00 -9.76 -13.89
N LYS A 173 -5.84 -9.21 -13.48
CA LYS A 173 -5.31 -9.41 -12.14
C LYS A 173 -5.86 -8.36 -11.18
N LEU A 174 -6.24 -8.76 -9.97
CA LEU A 174 -6.52 -7.82 -8.91
C LEU A 174 -5.19 -7.24 -8.40
N VAL A 175 -5.04 -5.93 -8.57
CA VAL A 175 -3.80 -5.22 -8.23
C VAL A 175 -4.00 -4.46 -6.93
N VAL A 176 -3.18 -4.77 -5.95
CA VAL A 176 -3.08 -4.05 -4.66
C VAL A 176 -1.77 -3.27 -4.65
N THR A 177 -1.80 -1.99 -4.27
CA THR A 177 -0.59 -1.16 -4.20
C THR A 177 -0.48 -0.38 -2.90
N VAL A 178 0.76 -0.01 -2.53
CA VAL A 178 1.05 1.01 -1.52
C VAL A 178 1.67 2.21 -2.22
N ASP A 179 1.01 3.34 -2.18
CA ASP A 179 1.50 4.59 -2.76
C ASP A 179 1.02 5.79 -1.93
N LEU A 180 1.95 6.53 -1.33
CA LEU A 180 1.67 7.73 -0.54
C LEU A 180 1.00 8.87 -1.32
N ASN A 181 1.03 8.81 -2.65
CA ASN A 181 0.41 9.81 -3.51
C ASN A 181 -0.92 9.32 -4.09
N PRO A 182 -2.08 9.70 -3.53
CA PRO A 182 -3.40 9.30 -4.03
C PRO A 182 -3.69 9.81 -5.45
N LEU A 183 -2.92 10.80 -5.94
CA LEU A 183 -3.05 11.35 -7.28
C LEU A 183 -2.18 10.63 -8.31
N SER A 184 -1.41 9.62 -7.90
CA SER A 184 -0.54 8.88 -8.82
C SER A 184 -1.36 8.04 -9.80
N ARG A 185 -0.78 7.78 -10.98
CA ARG A 185 -1.39 6.86 -11.96
C ARG A 185 -1.52 5.45 -11.39
N THR A 186 -0.57 5.04 -10.54
CA THR A 186 -0.60 3.73 -9.88
C THR A 186 -1.80 3.62 -8.95
N ALA A 187 -1.96 4.56 -8.02
CA ALA A 187 -3.08 4.59 -7.08
C ALA A 187 -4.44 4.65 -7.79
N GLN A 188 -4.55 5.43 -8.88
CA GLN A 188 -5.79 5.56 -9.66
C GLN A 188 -6.11 4.34 -10.53
N THR A 189 -5.13 3.47 -10.81
CA THR A 189 -5.29 2.29 -11.68
C THR A 189 -5.45 1.00 -10.88
N ALA A 190 -4.88 0.91 -9.68
CA ALA A 190 -4.99 -0.26 -8.82
C ALA A 190 -6.43 -0.51 -8.37
N HIS A 191 -6.74 -1.77 -8.08
CA HIS A 191 -8.03 -2.16 -7.51
C HIS A 191 -8.12 -1.79 -6.03
N VAL A 192 -7.00 -1.90 -5.30
CA VAL A 192 -6.86 -1.45 -3.91
C VAL A 192 -5.61 -0.61 -3.78
N SER A 193 -5.75 0.62 -3.26
CA SER A 193 -4.66 1.56 -3.05
C SER A 193 -4.54 1.94 -1.58
N ILE A 194 -3.44 1.53 -0.98
CA ILE A 194 -3.08 1.86 0.40
C ILE A 194 -2.29 3.16 0.38
N VAL A 195 -2.89 4.26 0.83
CA VAL A 195 -2.25 5.59 0.89
C VAL A 195 -1.53 5.73 2.22
N ASP A 196 -0.43 4.99 2.36
CA ASP A 196 0.40 4.99 3.57
C ASP A 196 1.88 4.76 3.27
N ASN A 197 2.72 4.96 4.28
CA ASN A 197 4.12 4.57 4.24
C ASN A 197 4.24 3.04 4.26
N LEU A 198 5.05 2.51 3.34
CA LEU A 198 5.20 1.05 3.20
C LEU A 198 5.59 0.36 4.51
N THR A 199 6.39 1.00 5.36
CA THR A 199 6.84 0.39 6.63
C THR A 199 5.68 0.23 7.62
N ARG A 200 4.75 1.17 7.67
CA ARG A 200 3.53 1.09 8.49
C ARG A 200 2.53 0.13 7.86
N ALA A 201 2.23 0.32 6.57
CA ALA A 201 1.25 -0.49 5.85
C ALA A 201 1.53 -2.00 5.96
N ILE A 202 2.77 -2.44 5.71
CA ILE A 202 3.11 -3.86 5.82
C ILE A 202 2.98 -4.38 7.24
N GLN A 203 3.36 -3.59 8.26
CA GLN A 203 3.20 -4.01 9.64
C GLN A 203 1.72 -4.12 10.02
N ASN A 204 0.89 -3.15 9.67
CA ASN A 204 -0.55 -3.20 9.90
C ASN A 204 -1.19 -4.42 9.20
N MET A 205 -0.82 -4.67 7.94
CA MET A 205 -1.29 -5.86 7.22
C MET A 205 -0.92 -7.17 7.94
N ILE A 206 0.30 -7.27 8.45
CA ILE A 206 0.74 -8.45 9.24
C ILE A 206 -0.11 -8.59 10.51
N ASP A 207 -0.36 -7.48 11.20
CA ASP A 207 -1.11 -7.45 12.46
C ASP A 207 -2.61 -7.76 12.26
N LEU A 208 -3.16 -7.50 11.06
CA LEU A 208 -4.55 -7.80 10.68
C LEU A 208 -4.77 -9.30 10.35
N VAL A 209 -3.75 -10.01 9.82
CA VAL A 209 -3.94 -11.40 9.37
C VAL A 209 -4.50 -12.34 10.45
N PRO A 210 -4.04 -12.32 11.73
CA PRO A 210 -4.54 -13.24 12.76
C PRO A 210 -6.04 -13.16 13.00
N ASP A 211 -6.64 -11.98 12.86
CA ASP A 211 -8.07 -11.77 13.05
C ASP A 211 -8.85 -12.14 11.77
N LEU A 212 -8.35 -11.73 10.60
CA LEU A 212 -9.03 -11.95 9.33
C LEU A 212 -9.03 -13.42 8.91
N VAL A 213 -7.98 -14.18 9.22
CA VAL A 213 -7.92 -15.62 8.89
C VAL A 213 -8.98 -16.45 9.65
N LEU A 214 -9.57 -15.92 10.71
CA LEU A 214 -10.65 -16.56 11.47
C LEU A 214 -12.03 -16.38 10.84
N LEU A 215 -12.16 -15.45 9.91
CA LEU A 215 -13.41 -15.16 9.21
C LEU A 215 -13.69 -16.21 8.12
N SER A 216 -14.95 -16.40 7.81
CA SER A 216 -15.37 -17.21 6.66
C SER A 216 -15.02 -16.48 5.34
N GLU A 217 -14.94 -17.23 4.26
CA GLU A 217 -14.72 -16.68 2.92
C GLU A 217 -15.78 -15.62 2.54
N SER A 218 -17.04 -15.83 2.91
CA SER A 218 -18.12 -14.86 2.69
C SER A 218 -17.89 -13.56 3.44
N GLU A 219 -17.47 -13.61 4.71
CA GLU A 219 -17.17 -12.42 5.50
C GLU A 219 -15.97 -11.65 4.95
N LEU A 220 -14.96 -12.34 4.42
CA LEU A 220 -13.83 -11.69 3.73
C LEU A 220 -14.30 -11.00 2.44
N TRP A 221 -15.19 -11.63 1.66
CA TRP A 221 -15.76 -11.02 0.47
C TRP A 221 -16.62 -9.80 0.79
N ASP A 222 -17.33 -9.75 1.93
CA ASP A 222 -18.10 -8.58 2.35
C ASP A 222 -17.22 -7.31 2.46
N PHE A 223 -15.96 -7.44 2.95
CA PHE A 223 -15.01 -6.32 2.96
C PHE A 223 -14.62 -5.88 1.55
N VAL A 224 -14.40 -6.84 0.65
CA VAL A 224 -13.96 -6.55 -0.72
C VAL A 224 -15.07 -5.90 -1.54
N GLU A 225 -16.32 -6.39 -1.43
CA GLU A 225 -17.47 -5.87 -2.17
C GLU A 225 -17.88 -4.45 -1.75
N GLN A 226 -17.63 -4.07 -0.51
CA GLN A 226 -17.90 -2.73 0.02
C GLN A 226 -16.81 -1.71 -0.31
N TYR A 227 -15.68 -2.15 -0.87
CA TYR A 227 -14.54 -1.29 -1.16
C TYR A 227 -14.68 -0.58 -2.52
N ASP A 228 -14.51 0.73 -2.52
CA ASP A 228 -14.39 1.54 -3.73
C ASP A 228 -13.07 2.33 -3.69
N ASN A 229 -12.12 1.96 -4.56
CA ASN A 229 -10.81 2.60 -4.63
C ASN A 229 -10.88 4.12 -4.86
N LYS A 230 -11.87 4.60 -5.63
CA LYS A 230 -12.04 6.03 -5.92
C LYS A 230 -12.50 6.78 -4.68
N MET A 231 -13.40 6.19 -3.90
CA MET A 231 -13.85 6.76 -2.63
C MET A 231 -12.70 6.81 -1.64
N ILE A 232 -11.94 5.74 -1.49
CA ILE A 232 -10.76 5.69 -0.60
C ILE A 232 -9.71 6.73 -0.97
N LEU A 233 -9.43 6.94 -2.26
CA LEU A 233 -8.51 8.00 -2.70
C LEU A 233 -9.06 9.40 -2.43
N ALA A 234 -10.38 9.61 -2.55
CA ALA A 234 -11.03 10.86 -2.21
C ALA A 234 -10.98 11.13 -0.69
N ASP A 235 -11.24 10.11 0.12
CA ASP A 235 -11.15 10.18 1.59
C ASP A 235 -9.72 10.51 2.03
N ALA A 236 -8.71 9.87 1.43
CA ALA A 236 -7.30 10.19 1.70
C ALA A 236 -6.94 11.65 1.41
N LEU A 237 -7.50 12.24 0.34
CA LEU A 237 -7.32 13.67 0.03
C LEU A 237 -8.02 14.57 1.05
N GLU A 238 -9.20 14.20 1.52
CA GLU A 238 -9.90 14.96 2.56
C GLU A 238 -9.15 14.88 3.90
N GLU A 239 -8.67 13.70 4.30
CA GLU A 239 -7.86 13.50 5.50
C GLU A 239 -6.53 14.29 5.45
N MET A 240 -5.87 14.38 4.27
CA MET A 240 -4.73 15.29 4.08
C MET A 240 -5.13 16.76 4.30
N LYS A 241 -6.24 17.17 3.74
CA LYS A 241 -6.75 18.56 3.86
C LYS A 241 -7.10 18.90 5.30
N GLU A 242 -7.71 17.98 6.03
CA GLU A 242 -8.01 18.11 7.46
C GLU A 242 -6.72 18.30 8.25
N HIS A 243 -5.71 17.44 8.06
CA HIS A 243 -4.42 17.56 8.71
C HIS A 243 -3.73 18.89 8.42
N LEU A 244 -3.73 19.35 7.16
CA LEU A 244 -3.16 20.64 6.78
C LEU A 244 -3.92 21.82 7.43
N THR A 245 -5.23 21.73 7.55
CA THR A 245 -6.07 22.73 8.21
C THR A 245 -5.77 22.79 9.71
N GLU A 246 -5.61 21.64 10.37
CA GLU A 246 -5.19 21.57 11.77
C GLU A 246 -3.84 22.25 11.97
N LYS A 247 -2.84 21.93 11.13
CA LYS A 247 -1.52 22.57 11.20
C LYS A 247 -1.56 24.07 10.92
N GLN A 248 -2.39 24.52 9.99
CA GLN A 248 -2.60 25.94 9.75
C GLN A 248 -3.18 26.63 10.99
N ASN A 249 -4.18 26.04 11.62
CA ASN A 249 -4.80 26.59 12.83
C ASN A 249 -3.79 26.64 14.00
N GLU A 250 -2.99 25.59 14.21
CA GLU A 250 -1.91 25.59 15.21
C GLU A 250 -0.94 26.76 14.98
N LEU A 251 -0.48 26.98 13.73
CA LEU A 251 0.44 28.09 13.38
C LEU A 251 -0.17 29.47 13.59
N MET A 252 -1.48 29.61 13.41
CA MET A 252 -2.22 30.84 13.61
C MET A 252 -2.63 31.07 15.08
N GLY A 253 -2.38 30.11 15.98
CA GLY A 253 -2.81 30.17 17.37
C GLY A 253 -4.34 30.09 17.53
N ILE A 254 -5.01 29.48 16.54
CA ILE A 254 -6.45 29.20 16.58
C ILE A 254 -6.63 27.88 17.31
N GLU A 255 -7.33 27.87 18.44
CA GLU A 255 -7.67 26.64 19.13
C GLU A 255 -8.52 25.76 18.21
N SER A 256 -8.11 24.51 18.04
CA SER A 256 -8.92 23.51 17.33
C SER A 256 -10.31 23.39 17.99
N PRO A 257 -11.39 23.24 17.23
CA PRO A 257 -12.69 22.92 17.81
C PRO A 257 -12.51 21.75 18.78
N LYS A 258 -13.08 21.86 19.98
CA LYS A 258 -13.07 20.74 20.92
C LYS A 258 -13.67 19.53 20.21
N GLU A 259 -13.08 18.37 20.47
CA GLU A 259 -13.69 17.11 20.00
C GLU A 259 -15.19 17.12 20.35
N PRO A 260 -16.06 16.80 19.39
CA PRO A 260 -17.49 16.84 19.63
C PRO A 260 -17.83 15.91 20.79
N THR A 261 -18.70 16.38 21.66
CA THR A 261 -19.19 15.56 22.77
C THR A 261 -19.93 14.34 22.23
N PRO A 262 -20.07 13.26 23.01
CA PRO A 262 -20.87 12.09 22.60
C PRO A 262 -22.28 12.46 22.13
N GLU A 263 -22.88 13.50 22.68
CA GLU A 263 -24.21 14.00 22.30
C GLU A 263 -24.18 14.69 20.92
N GLU A 264 -23.11 15.45 20.63
CA GLU A 264 -22.91 16.08 19.33
C GLU A 264 -22.58 15.07 18.25
N ILE A 265 -21.82 14.01 18.56
CA ILE A 265 -21.57 12.87 17.66
C ILE A 265 -22.89 12.19 17.30
N GLU A 266 -23.74 11.85 18.28
CA GLU A 266 -25.04 11.24 18.04
C GLU A 266 -25.96 12.12 17.18
N GLU A 267 -25.89 13.45 17.37
CA GLU A 267 -26.67 14.38 16.54
C GLU A 267 -26.11 14.49 15.11
N MET A 268 -24.78 14.43 14.94
CA MET A 268 -24.12 14.38 13.62
C MET A 268 -24.47 13.10 12.86
N GLU A 269 -24.46 11.96 13.52
CA GLU A 269 -24.86 10.67 12.93
C GLU A 269 -26.34 10.68 12.49
N LYS A 270 -27.25 11.18 13.33
CA LYS A 270 -28.66 11.34 12.99
C LYS A 270 -28.88 12.27 11.78
N ARG A 271 -28.07 13.34 11.68
CA ARG A 271 -28.11 14.27 10.52
C ARG A 271 -27.56 13.61 9.25
N ALA A 272 -26.50 12.81 9.37
CA ALA A 272 -25.91 12.07 8.25
C ALA A 272 -26.89 11.02 7.71
N GLU A 273 -27.52 10.26 8.60
CA GLU A 273 -28.54 9.27 8.23
C GLU A 273 -29.78 9.92 7.59
N LYS A 274 -30.23 11.08 8.11
CA LYS A 274 -31.32 11.85 7.52
C LYS A 274 -30.96 12.38 6.12
N ARG A 275 -29.71 12.80 5.88
CA ARG A 275 -29.21 13.20 4.56
C ARG A 275 -29.17 12.02 3.59
N LYS A 276 -28.69 10.87 4.02
CA LYS A 276 -28.65 9.63 3.24
C LYS A 276 -30.07 9.22 2.81
N ASN A 277 -31.02 9.25 3.72
CA ASN A 277 -32.42 8.96 3.43
C ASN A 277 -33.08 9.98 2.51
N LEU A 278 -32.69 11.25 2.57
CA LEU A 278 -33.19 12.31 1.68
C LEU A 278 -32.64 12.16 0.26
N MET A 279 -31.37 11.78 0.12
CA MET A 279 -30.73 11.50 -1.18
C MET A 279 -31.34 10.27 -1.85
N MET A 280 -31.61 9.20 -1.11
CA MET A 280 -32.28 8.00 -1.62
C MET A 280 -33.70 8.31 -2.11
N ARG A 281 -34.49 9.10 -1.36
CA ARG A 281 -35.84 9.54 -1.79
C ARG A 281 -35.84 10.49 -2.98
N GLY A 282 -34.78 11.33 -3.14
CA GLY A 282 -34.62 12.20 -4.29
C GLY A 282 -34.25 11.44 -5.57
N ALA A 283 -33.52 10.32 -5.43
CA ALA A 283 -33.21 9.45 -6.57
C ALA A 283 -34.44 8.70 -7.10
N ASP A 284 -35.34 8.26 -6.20
CA ASP A 284 -36.58 7.58 -6.57
C ASP A 284 -37.56 8.52 -7.32
N LEU A 285 -37.56 9.81 -6.98
CA LEU A 285 -38.41 10.84 -7.62
C LEU A 285 -37.90 11.30 -9.00
N MET A 286 -36.65 10.97 -9.37
CA MET A 286 -36.12 11.26 -10.71
C MET A 286 -36.24 10.08 -11.69
N MET A 287 -36.75 8.92 -11.23
CA MET A 287 -36.96 7.72 -12.05
C MET A 287 -38.45 7.47 -12.40
N GLU A 288 -39.35 8.32 -11.94
CA GLU A 288 -40.75 8.42 -12.45
C GLU A 288 -40.87 9.57 -13.47
#